data_73a1869684ceb1bb82ca1b3352cb28b5
#
_entry.id   73a1869684ceb1bb82ca1b3352cb28b5
#
_cell.length_a   1.000
_cell.length_b   1.000
_cell.length_c   1.000
_cell.angle_alpha   90.00
_cell.angle_beta   90.00
_cell.angle_gamma   90.00
#
_symmetry.space_group_name_H-M   'P 1'
#
loop_
_entity.id
_entity.type
_entity.pdbx_description
1 polymer ?
#
loop_
_entity_poly.entity_id
_entity_poly.type
_entity_poly.pdbx_seq_one_letter_code
_entity_poly.pdbx_strand_id
1 'polypeptide(L)'
;SGVDFDGNEIRKGAADAMQSYVTHAGGMYSPDCDRVVKSIASKGGTPLVVAKNHKILGVIYLKDIITQGVKEEFAYLRKMGIKTIMITGDNPITAAAIAAEAGVDDFLAEATPEGKLAMIRDFQAKGHLVAMTGDGTNDAPALAQADVAVAMNSGTQAAKEAGNMVDLDSSPTKLIDIVRIGKQLLMTRGSLTTFSIANDVAKYFAIIPALFVGLYPGLSALNIMGLHSPQSAVLSAIIYNALIIIALIPLALKGVKYREVS
;
A
#
# COMPACT_ATOMS: atom_id res chain seq x y z
N SER A 1 -11.67 24.17 19.05
CA SER A 1 -13.10 23.92 19.33
C SER A 1 -13.44 24.28 20.77
N GLY A 2 -14.71 24.63 21.07
CA GLY A 2 -15.10 25.02 22.42
C GLY A 2 -16.59 25.24 22.57
N VAL A 3 -17.01 25.59 23.77
CA VAL A 3 -18.38 25.92 24.14
C VAL A 3 -18.40 27.24 24.97
N ASP A 4 -19.44 27.97 24.79
CA ASP A 4 -19.71 29.20 25.55
C ASP A 4 -21.00 29.02 26.35
N PHE A 5 -20.95 29.24 27.66
CA PHE A 5 -22.10 29.13 28.53
C PHE A 5 -21.96 30.02 29.76
N ASP A 6 -23.00 30.65 30.16
CA ASP A 6 -23.07 31.50 31.37
C ASP A 6 -21.92 32.50 31.50
N GLY A 7 -21.54 33.15 30.37
CA GLY A 7 -20.45 34.12 30.35
C GLY A 7 -19.03 33.51 30.48
N ASN A 8 -18.92 32.18 30.40
CA ASN A 8 -17.64 31.48 30.39
C ASN A 8 -17.39 30.90 29.00
N GLU A 9 -16.13 30.97 28.55
CA GLU A 9 -15.64 30.34 27.36
C GLU A 9 -14.72 29.15 27.71
N ILE A 10 -15.07 27.97 27.30
CA ILE A 10 -14.18 26.81 27.39
C ILE A 10 -13.66 26.48 25.98
N ARG A 11 -12.37 26.44 25.81
CA ARG A 11 -11.70 26.13 24.55
C ARG A 11 -10.74 24.97 24.71
N LYS A 12 -10.65 24.11 23.67
CA LYS A 12 -9.62 23.09 23.58
C LYS A 12 -8.97 23.12 22.19
N GLY A 13 -7.71 22.81 22.13
CA GLY A 13 -6.95 22.77 20.87
C GLY A 13 -5.51 22.35 21.05
N ALA A 14 -4.77 22.35 19.93
CA ALA A 14 -3.33 22.15 19.93
C ALA A 14 -2.62 23.19 20.81
N ALA A 15 -1.47 22.82 21.34
CA ALA A 15 -0.73 23.65 22.31
C ALA A 15 -0.47 25.07 21.79
N ASP A 16 -0.01 25.23 20.55
CA ASP A 16 0.33 26.51 19.94
C ASP A 16 -0.91 27.40 19.78
N ALA A 17 -2.03 26.82 19.30
CA ALA A 17 -3.28 27.53 19.16
C ALA A 17 -3.84 28.00 20.52
N MET A 18 -3.71 27.16 21.56
CA MET A 18 -4.17 27.48 22.90
C MET A 18 -3.24 28.46 23.60
N GLN A 19 -1.95 28.40 23.35
CA GLN A 19 -0.99 29.39 23.81
C GLN A 19 -1.34 30.78 23.26
N SER A 20 -1.55 30.89 21.95
CA SER A 20 -1.97 32.12 21.28
C SER A 20 -3.30 32.63 21.84
N TYR A 21 -4.32 31.75 21.97
CA TYR A 21 -5.63 32.11 22.53
C TYR A 21 -5.51 32.67 23.95
N VAL A 22 -4.83 31.99 24.87
CA VAL A 22 -4.67 32.40 26.28
C VAL A 22 -3.90 33.72 26.39
N THR A 23 -2.84 33.89 25.59
CA THR A 23 -2.03 35.10 25.59
C THR A 23 -2.82 36.32 25.08
N HIS A 24 -3.59 36.18 24.00
CA HIS A 24 -4.45 37.22 23.47
C HIS A 24 -5.58 37.63 24.43
N ALA A 25 -6.06 36.66 25.22
CA ALA A 25 -7.05 36.91 26.29
C ALA A 25 -6.44 37.52 27.58
N GLY A 26 -5.15 37.85 27.57
CA GLY A 26 -4.45 38.43 28.74
C GLY A 26 -4.06 37.43 29.81
N GLY A 27 -4.13 36.12 29.51
CA GLY A 27 -3.69 35.07 30.42
C GLY A 27 -2.22 34.70 30.24
N MET A 28 -1.72 33.84 31.12
CA MET A 28 -0.35 33.33 31.10
C MET A 28 -0.33 31.88 30.70
N TYR A 29 0.48 31.54 29.70
CA TYR A 29 0.77 30.13 29.36
C TYR A 29 1.90 29.63 30.24
N SER A 30 1.59 28.62 31.10
CA SER A 30 2.51 28.13 32.11
C SER A 30 3.61 27.26 31.49
N PRO A 31 4.90 27.41 31.91
CA PRO A 31 5.97 26.48 31.55
C PRO A 31 5.71 25.02 31.94
N ASP A 32 4.91 24.78 32.99
CA ASP A 32 4.49 23.43 33.38
C ASP A 32 3.55 22.81 32.35
N CYS A 33 2.67 23.61 31.76
CA CYS A 33 1.84 23.14 30.66
C CYS A 33 2.69 22.69 29.47
N ASP A 34 3.68 23.46 29.07
CA ASP A 34 4.61 23.14 28.00
C ASP A 34 5.39 21.84 28.26
N ARG A 35 5.84 21.64 29.51
CA ARG A 35 6.52 20.41 29.95
C ARG A 35 5.60 19.19 29.84
N VAL A 36 4.34 19.31 30.24
CA VAL A 36 3.34 18.23 30.13
C VAL A 36 3.04 17.92 28.68
N VAL A 37 2.82 18.95 27.84
CA VAL A 37 2.60 18.83 26.40
C VAL A 37 3.75 18.05 25.75
N LYS A 38 4.99 18.43 25.98
CA LYS A 38 6.19 17.75 25.46
C LYS A 38 6.30 16.30 25.95
N SER A 39 6.00 16.06 27.23
CA SER A 39 6.01 14.71 27.81
C SER A 39 4.96 13.79 27.19
N ILE A 40 3.77 14.31 26.87
CA ILE A 40 2.72 13.56 26.19
C ILE A 40 3.15 13.25 24.73
N ALA A 41 3.60 14.28 24.01
CA ALA A 41 4.03 14.15 22.63
C ALA A 41 5.18 13.14 22.46
N SER A 42 6.19 13.18 23.35
CA SER A 42 7.32 12.23 23.33
C SER A 42 6.93 10.76 23.58
N LYS A 43 5.74 10.52 24.14
CA LYS A 43 5.16 9.18 24.33
C LYS A 43 4.21 8.77 23.21
N GLY A 44 4.21 9.49 22.09
CA GLY A 44 3.34 9.23 20.95
C GLY A 44 1.87 9.57 21.19
N GLY A 45 1.59 10.48 22.13
CA GLY A 45 0.24 10.97 22.37
C GLY A 45 0.02 12.35 21.77
N THR A 46 -1.23 12.68 21.47
CA THR A 46 -1.66 14.00 21.03
C THR A 46 -2.13 14.82 22.21
N PRO A 47 -1.38 15.87 22.64
CA PRO A 47 -1.76 16.71 23.75
C PRO A 47 -2.80 17.76 23.28
N LEU A 48 -3.96 17.80 23.93
CA LEU A 48 -4.94 18.86 23.77
C LEU A 48 -5.01 19.72 25.02
N VAL A 49 -4.62 20.99 24.89
CA VAL A 49 -4.71 21.95 25.99
C VAL A 49 -6.14 22.43 26.13
N VAL A 50 -6.62 22.53 27.36
CA VAL A 50 -7.94 23.05 27.72
C VAL A 50 -7.78 24.33 28.54
N ALA A 51 -8.49 25.37 28.14
CA ALA A 51 -8.57 26.63 28.88
C ALA A 51 -10.01 27.05 29.11
N LYS A 52 -10.23 27.69 30.27
CA LYS A 52 -11.47 28.40 30.59
C LYS A 52 -11.13 29.89 30.64
N ASN A 53 -11.78 30.68 29.76
CA ASN A 53 -11.49 32.09 29.56
C ASN A 53 -9.97 32.26 29.24
N HIS A 54 -9.21 32.93 30.10
CA HIS A 54 -7.77 33.15 29.96
C HIS A 54 -6.89 32.21 30.81
N LYS A 55 -7.49 31.20 31.48
CA LYS A 55 -6.77 30.30 32.39
C LYS A 55 -6.71 28.88 31.86
N ILE A 56 -5.52 28.30 31.78
CA ILE A 56 -5.33 26.89 31.44
C ILE A 56 -5.85 26.02 32.58
N LEU A 57 -6.70 25.05 32.26
CA LEU A 57 -7.23 24.07 33.20
C LEU A 57 -6.38 22.81 33.25
N GLY A 58 -5.79 22.41 32.13
CA GLY A 58 -4.97 21.21 32.03
C GLY A 58 -4.76 20.76 30.59
N VAL A 59 -4.18 19.57 30.43
CA VAL A 59 -3.90 18.93 29.14
C VAL A 59 -4.57 17.57 29.10
N ILE A 60 -5.34 17.32 28.04
CA ILE A 60 -5.92 16.01 27.73
C ILE A 60 -4.86 15.20 26.97
N TYR A 61 -4.61 14.00 27.41
CA TYR A 61 -3.74 13.02 26.77
C TYR A 61 -4.61 12.11 25.88
N LEU A 62 -4.51 12.27 24.56
CA LEU A 62 -5.06 11.32 23.60
C LEU A 62 -3.91 10.45 23.09
N LYS A 63 -4.11 9.16 23.09
CA LYS A 63 -3.18 8.20 22.47
C LYS A 63 -3.96 7.21 21.63
N ASP A 64 -3.57 7.14 20.36
CA ASP A 64 -4.05 6.08 19.49
C ASP A 64 -3.32 4.79 19.82
N ILE A 65 -4.07 3.69 19.90
CA ILE A 65 -3.51 2.37 20.13
C ILE A 65 -3.16 1.78 18.78
N ILE A 66 -1.87 1.53 18.55
CA ILE A 66 -1.42 0.81 17.37
C ILE A 66 -1.95 -0.62 17.44
N THR A 67 -2.63 -1.05 16.38
CA THR A 67 -3.18 -2.39 16.27
C THR A 67 -2.06 -3.43 16.41
N GLN A 68 -2.33 -4.47 17.20
CA GLN A 68 -1.36 -5.54 17.43
C GLN A 68 -0.99 -6.23 16.11
N GLY A 69 0.30 -6.48 15.89
CA GLY A 69 0.80 -7.12 14.64
C GLY A 69 1.22 -6.16 13.53
N VAL A 70 0.87 -4.87 13.61
CA VAL A 70 1.19 -3.87 12.55
C VAL A 70 2.70 -3.75 12.31
N LYS A 71 3.50 -3.81 13.36
CA LYS A 71 4.97 -3.70 13.26
C LYS A 71 5.59 -4.85 12.46
N GLU A 72 5.12 -6.06 12.70
CA GLU A 72 5.55 -7.28 12.00
C GLU A 72 5.16 -7.19 10.52
N GLU A 73 4.01 -6.63 10.23
CA GLU A 73 3.50 -6.48 8.88
C GLU A 73 4.26 -5.41 8.09
N PHE A 74 4.61 -4.28 8.69
CA PHE A 74 5.51 -3.31 8.04
C PHE A 74 6.91 -3.87 7.83
N ALA A 75 7.42 -4.68 8.77
CA ALA A 75 8.68 -5.40 8.56
C ALA A 75 8.60 -6.38 7.38
N TYR A 76 7.43 -6.98 7.16
CA TYR A 76 7.18 -7.85 6.01
C TYR A 76 7.17 -7.07 4.69
N LEU A 77 6.47 -5.91 4.62
CA LEU A 77 6.51 -5.02 3.44
C LEU A 77 7.94 -4.62 3.08
N ARG A 78 8.75 -4.29 4.10
CA ARG A 78 10.17 -3.94 3.92
C ARG A 78 10.96 -5.08 3.30
N LYS A 79 10.74 -6.34 3.72
CA LYS A 79 11.36 -7.52 3.08
C LYS A 79 10.96 -7.70 1.63
N MET A 80 9.78 -7.24 1.24
CA MET A 80 9.33 -7.23 -0.16
C MET A 80 9.89 -6.06 -0.98
N GLY A 81 10.75 -5.22 -0.39
CA GLY A 81 11.34 -4.04 -1.05
C GLY A 81 10.39 -2.84 -1.11
N ILE A 82 9.34 -2.82 -0.28
CA ILE A 82 8.36 -1.73 -0.23
C ILE A 82 8.72 -0.80 0.92
N LYS A 83 8.98 0.48 0.62
CA LYS A 83 9.17 1.54 1.61
C LYS A 83 7.82 2.00 2.13
N THR A 84 7.70 2.11 3.45
CA THR A 84 6.48 2.56 4.14
C THR A 84 6.67 3.94 4.73
N ILE A 85 5.73 4.85 4.47
CA ILE A 85 5.77 6.23 4.96
C ILE A 85 4.45 6.55 5.65
N MET A 86 4.53 6.94 6.91
CA MET A 86 3.36 7.41 7.66
C MET A 86 3.13 8.90 7.37
N ILE A 87 1.89 9.27 7.07
CA ILE A 87 1.50 10.67 6.85
C ILE A 87 0.47 11.04 7.92
N THR A 88 0.77 12.04 8.72
CA THR A 88 -0.11 12.48 9.80
C THR A 88 -0.19 14.00 9.91
N GLY A 89 -1.29 14.51 10.43
CA GLY A 89 -1.44 15.91 10.83
C GLY A 89 -0.83 16.26 12.19
N ASP A 90 -0.31 15.28 12.92
CA ASP A 90 0.31 15.48 14.23
C ASP A 90 1.62 16.27 14.13
N ASN A 91 2.04 16.82 15.26
CA ASN A 91 3.33 17.49 15.38
C ASN A 91 4.49 16.47 15.21
N PRO A 92 5.70 16.95 14.83
CA PRO A 92 6.84 16.07 14.53
C PRO A 92 7.25 15.15 15.69
N ILE A 93 7.09 15.57 16.93
CA ILE A 93 7.49 14.78 18.10
C ILE A 93 6.55 13.57 18.26
N THR A 94 5.24 13.81 18.19
CA THR A 94 4.21 12.77 18.23
C THR A 94 4.35 11.83 17.03
N ALA A 95 4.50 12.38 15.83
CA ALA A 95 4.67 11.63 14.60
C ALA A 95 5.88 10.70 14.64
N ALA A 96 7.03 11.19 15.10
CA ALA A 96 8.25 10.39 15.26
C ALA A 96 8.06 9.22 16.24
N ALA A 97 7.39 9.47 17.37
CA ALA A 97 7.13 8.45 18.37
C ALA A 97 6.19 7.34 17.84
N ILE A 98 5.11 7.73 17.14
CA ILE A 98 4.17 6.78 16.51
C ILE A 98 4.85 6.00 15.39
N ALA A 99 5.64 6.66 14.54
CA ALA A 99 6.37 6.03 13.45
C ALA A 99 7.36 4.96 13.96
N ALA A 100 8.09 5.26 15.04
CA ALA A 100 9.00 4.32 15.70
C ALA A 100 8.25 3.14 16.34
N GLU A 101 7.11 3.38 16.98
CA GLU A 101 6.27 2.34 17.61
C GLU A 101 5.67 1.43 16.53
N ALA A 102 5.15 2.00 15.43
CA ALA A 102 4.59 1.27 14.29
C ALA A 102 5.66 0.56 13.44
N GLY A 103 6.90 1.05 13.45
CA GLY A 103 7.99 0.47 12.69
C GLY A 103 7.97 0.80 11.20
N VAL A 104 7.41 1.95 10.81
CA VAL A 104 7.48 2.46 9.43
C VAL A 104 8.87 3.01 9.11
N ASP A 105 9.18 3.14 7.81
CA ASP A 105 10.52 3.55 7.37
C ASP A 105 10.75 5.06 7.44
N ASP A 106 9.64 5.83 7.32
CA ASP A 106 9.71 7.29 7.27
C ASP A 106 8.36 7.90 7.69
N PHE A 107 8.30 9.20 7.93
CA PHE A 107 7.04 9.87 8.23
C PHE A 107 7.01 11.32 7.74
N LEU A 108 5.82 11.82 7.45
CA LEU A 108 5.52 13.23 7.19
C LEU A 108 4.56 13.72 8.28
N ALA A 109 5.04 14.65 9.11
CA ALA A 109 4.26 15.30 10.15
C ALA A 109 3.61 16.61 9.64
N GLU A 110 2.61 17.12 10.35
CA GLU A 110 1.90 18.38 10.01
C GLU A 110 1.43 18.42 8.56
N ALA A 111 1.06 17.26 8.02
CA ALA A 111 0.73 17.09 6.61
C ALA A 111 -0.57 17.81 6.25
N THR A 112 -0.48 18.75 5.30
CA THR A 112 -1.65 19.33 4.64
C THR A 112 -2.10 18.47 3.45
N PRO A 113 -3.34 18.62 2.95
CA PRO A 113 -3.78 17.94 1.74
C PRO A 113 -2.86 18.16 0.54
N GLU A 114 -2.38 19.39 0.36
CA GLU A 114 -1.44 19.79 -0.69
C GLU A 114 -0.07 19.12 -0.49
N GLY A 115 0.41 19.06 0.76
CA GLY A 115 1.67 18.40 1.11
C GLY A 115 1.63 16.89 0.82
N LYS A 116 0.51 16.23 1.13
CA LYS A 116 0.30 14.80 0.79
C LYS A 116 0.36 14.56 -0.72
N LEU A 117 -0.36 15.41 -1.47
CA LEU A 117 -0.39 15.32 -2.93
C LEU A 117 1.00 15.58 -3.55
N ALA A 118 1.72 16.59 -3.06
CA ALA A 118 3.07 16.91 -3.53
C ALA A 118 4.05 15.77 -3.29
N MET A 119 3.99 15.11 -2.13
CA MET A 119 4.82 13.96 -1.82
C MET A 119 4.59 12.80 -2.80
N ILE A 120 3.32 12.46 -3.10
CA ILE A 120 3.01 11.38 -4.05
C ILE A 120 3.60 11.70 -5.42
N ARG A 121 3.39 12.92 -5.91
CA ARG A 121 3.92 13.37 -7.21
C ARG A 121 5.45 13.34 -7.26
N ASP A 122 6.14 13.69 -6.16
CA ASP A 122 7.60 13.62 -6.09
C ASP A 122 8.10 12.17 -6.21
N PHE A 123 7.48 11.22 -5.53
CA PHE A 123 7.83 9.81 -5.67
C PHE A 123 7.53 9.27 -7.07
N GLN A 124 6.39 9.62 -7.66
CA GLN A 124 6.04 9.24 -9.03
C GLN A 124 7.01 9.83 -10.06
N ALA A 125 7.41 11.09 -9.89
CA ALA A 125 8.41 11.74 -10.75
C ALA A 125 9.80 11.06 -10.69
N LYS A 126 10.12 10.41 -9.57
CA LYS A 126 11.32 9.59 -9.40
C LYS A 126 11.17 8.16 -9.94
N GLY A 127 10.04 7.84 -10.57
CA GLY A 127 9.78 6.53 -11.18
C GLY A 127 9.27 5.47 -10.20
N HIS A 128 8.85 5.84 -8.99
CA HIS A 128 8.26 4.92 -8.03
C HIS A 128 6.76 4.76 -8.25
N LEU A 129 6.25 3.56 -8.07
CA LEU A 129 4.82 3.30 -7.92
C LEU A 129 4.42 3.59 -6.47
N VAL A 130 3.35 4.36 -6.30
CA VAL A 130 2.88 4.81 -4.99
C VAL A 130 1.52 4.19 -4.68
N ALA A 131 1.46 3.44 -3.58
CA ALA A 131 0.22 3.00 -2.98
C ALA A 131 -0.12 3.92 -1.80
N MET A 132 -1.35 4.38 -1.71
CA MET A 132 -1.84 5.20 -0.61
C MET A 132 -3.06 4.56 0.04
N THR A 133 -3.10 4.62 1.36
CA THR A 133 -4.30 4.29 2.14
C THR A 133 -4.73 5.52 2.96
N GLY A 134 -6.03 5.75 3.05
CA GLY A 134 -6.58 6.91 3.76
C GLY A 134 -8.08 6.76 4.01
N ASP A 135 -8.60 7.57 4.92
CA ASP A 135 -10.02 7.54 5.35
C ASP A 135 -10.69 8.91 5.37
N GLY A 136 -9.91 9.99 5.32
CA GLY A 136 -10.40 11.36 5.42
C GLY A 136 -10.76 12.01 4.09
N THR A 137 -11.64 13.00 4.13
CA THR A 137 -11.93 13.87 2.97
C THR A 137 -10.66 14.60 2.50
N ASN A 138 -9.77 14.94 3.42
CA ASN A 138 -8.49 15.58 3.12
C ASN A 138 -7.51 14.64 2.39
N ASP A 139 -7.78 13.34 2.38
CA ASP A 139 -6.96 12.34 1.68
C ASP A 139 -7.41 12.14 0.23
N ALA A 140 -8.63 12.54 -0.11
CA ALA A 140 -9.21 12.27 -1.42
C ALA A 140 -8.35 12.75 -2.62
N PRO A 141 -7.76 13.97 -2.63
CA PRO A 141 -6.89 14.39 -3.71
C PRO A 141 -5.63 13.52 -3.85
N ALA A 142 -5.05 13.11 -2.73
CA ALA A 142 -3.86 12.28 -2.67
C ALA A 142 -4.19 10.82 -3.07
N LEU A 143 -5.33 10.28 -2.62
CA LEU A 143 -5.84 8.98 -3.06
C LEU A 143 -6.07 8.94 -4.57
N ALA A 144 -6.71 9.97 -5.14
CA ALA A 144 -6.95 10.05 -6.59
C ALA A 144 -5.64 10.14 -7.41
N GLN A 145 -4.56 10.66 -6.84
CA GLN A 145 -3.26 10.78 -7.51
C GLN A 145 -2.43 9.49 -7.44
N ALA A 146 -2.59 8.69 -6.38
CA ALA A 146 -1.79 7.49 -6.18
C ALA A 146 -2.05 6.42 -7.26
N ASP A 147 -1.03 5.63 -7.61
CA ASP A 147 -1.15 4.54 -8.58
C ASP A 147 -2.09 3.43 -8.05
N VAL A 148 -2.05 3.21 -6.75
CA VAL A 148 -2.96 2.31 -6.02
C VAL A 148 -3.53 3.06 -4.83
N ALA A 149 -4.84 3.23 -4.79
CA ALA A 149 -5.53 3.94 -3.72
C ALA A 149 -6.51 3.02 -2.98
N VAL A 150 -6.31 2.87 -1.68
CA VAL A 150 -7.16 2.04 -0.82
C VAL A 150 -7.85 2.93 0.21
N ALA A 151 -9.15 3.09 0.08
CA ALA A 151 -9.96 3.78 1.07
C ALA A 151 -10.42 2.82 2.16
N MET A 152 -10.48 3.27 3.40
CA MET A 152 -11.04 2.49 4.50
C MET A 152 -12.57 2.50 4.43
N ASN A 153 -13.21 1.39 4.80
CA ASN A 153 -14.69 1.32 4.85
C ASN A 153 -15.27 2.29 5.89
N SER A 154 -14.55 2.53 6.99
CA SER A 154 -14.89 3.55 7.99
C SER A 154 -14.68 4.98 7.49
N GLY A 155 -14.01 5.16 6.35
CA GLY A 155 -13.68 6.46 5.80
C GLY A 155 -14.85 7.22 5.20
N THR A 156 -14.60 8.48 4.87
CA THR A 156 -15.58 9.38 4.27
C THR A 156 -15.96 8.93 2.85
N GLN A 157 -17.13 9.35 2.39
CA GLN A 157 -17.59 9.05 1.02
C GLN A 157 -16.61 9.58 -0.03
N ALA A 158 -16.05 10.77 0.19
CA ALA A 158 -15.06 11.38 -0.71
C ALA A 158 -13.79 10.52 -0.84
N ALA A 159 -13.29 9.93 0.26
CA ALA A 159 -12.15 9.02 0.23
C ALA A 159 -12.48 7.74 -0.54
N LYS A 160 -13.67 7.17 -0.33
CA LYS A 160 -14.13 5.95 -1.02
C LYS A 160 -14.28 6.15 -2.53
N GLU A 161 -14.78 7.30 -2.95
CA GLU A 161 -14.93 7.64 -4.38
C GLU A 161 -13.57 7.92 -5.06
N ALA A 162 -12.62 8.47 -4.31
CA ALA A 162 -11.26 8.73 -4.82
C ALA A 162 -10.40 7.45 -4.91
N GLY A 163 -10.71 6.42 -4.11
CA GLY A 163 -9.95 5.18 -4.06
C GLY A 163 -10.25 4.22 -5.22
N ASN A 164 -9.24 3.46 -5.66
CA ASN A 164 -9.44 2.35 -6.61
C ASN A 164 -10.06 1.12 -5.93
N MET A 165 -9.87 0.99 -4.63
CA MET A 165 -10.32 -0.11 -3.79
C MET A 165 -10.85 0.40 -2.47
N VAL A 166 -11.76 -0.37 -1.85
CA VAL A 166 -12.24 -0.12 -0.49
C VAL A 166 -11.91 -1.33 0.36
N ASP A 167 -11.16 -1.12 1.44
CA ASP A 167 -10.91 -2.14 2.45
C ASP A 167 -12.09 -2.23 3.43
N LEU A 168 -12.82 -3.32 3.37
CA LEU A 168 -14.03 -3.54 4.17
C LEU A 168 -13.72 -3.71 5.67
N ASP A 169 -12.55 -4.22 6.00
CA ASP A 169 -12.12 -4.43 7.39
C ASP A 169 -11.51 -3.16 8.03
N SER A 170 -11.28 -2.12 7.23
CA SER A 170 -10.63 -0.87 7.65
C SER A 170 -9.26 -1.11 8.34
N SER A 171 -8.49 -2.07 7.82
CA SER A 171 -7.18 -2.43 8.35
C SER A 171 -6.06 -2.01 7.40
N PRO A 172 -5.15 -1.12 7.80
CA PRO A 172 -4.04 -0.69 6.94
C PRO A 172 -3.14 -1.85 6.49
N THR A 173 -3.20 -2.97 7.18
CA THR A 173 -2.40 -4.18 6.92
C THR A 173 -2.92 -4.99 5.74
N LYS A 174 -4.17 -4.79 5.33
CA LYS A 174 -4.72 -5.40 4.10
C LYS A 174 -3.97 -5.02 2.83
N LEU A 175 -3.25 -3.92 2.84
CA LEU A 175 -2.37 -3.54 1.74
C LEU A 175 -1.35 -4.65 1.43
N ILE A 176 -0.89 -5.38 2.45
CA ILE A 176 0.02 -6.53 2.29
C ILE A 176 -0.63 -7.65 1.48
N ASP A 177 -1.88 -7.98 1.81
CA ASP A 177 -2.63 -9.00 1.08
C ASP A 177 -2.84 -8.58 -0.38
N ILE A 178 -3.15 -7.32 -0.62
CA ILE A 178 -3.29 -6.76 -1.97
C ILE A 178 -1.98 -6.91 -2.76
N VAL A 179 -0.85 -6.52 -2.18
CA VAL A 179 0.47 -6.64 -2.82
C VAL A 179 0.83 -8.11 -3.06
N ARG A 180 0.61 -8.99 -2.07
CA ARG A 180 0.88 -10.42 -2.18
C ARG A 180 0.07 -11.07 -3.29
N ILE A 181 -1.24 -10.81 -3.33
CA ILE A 181 -2.15 -11.31 -4.36
C ILE A 181 -1.76 -10.75 -5.72
N GLY A 182 -1.47 -9.45 -5.83
CA GLY A 182 -1.01 -8.83 -7.07
C GLY A 182 0.27 -9.47 -7.62
N LYS A 183 1.28 -9.66 -6.78
CA LYS A 183 2.52 -10.37 -7.16
C LYS A 183 2.25 -11.82 -7.57
N GLN A 184 1.37 -12.53 -6.84
CA GLN A 184 0.99 -13.91 -7.20
C GLN A 184 0.29 -13.97 -8.56
N LEU A 185 -0.60 -13.04 -8.88
CA LEU A 185 -1.28 -12.95 -10.18
C LEU A 185 -0.29 -12.68 -11.31
N LEU A 186 0.65 -11.74 -11.12
CA LEU A 186 1.70 -11.43 -12.09
C LEU A 186 2.60 -12.65 -12.35
N MET A 187 3.03 -13.35 -11.30
CA MET A 187 3.83 -14.57 -11.43
C MET A 187 3.07 -15.69 -12.14
N THR A 188 1.79 -15.87 -11.80
CA THR A 188 0.94 -16.88 -12.45
C THR A 188 0.81 -16.57 -13.94
N ARG A 189 0.50 -15.32 -14.30
CA ARG A 189 0.42 -14.87 -15.68
C ARG A 189 1.74 -15.06 -16.42
N GLY A 190 2.86 -14.64 -15.83
CA GLY A 190 4.20 -14.81 -16.39
C GLY A 190 4.54 -16.29 -16.63
N SER A 191 4.28 -17.16 -15.67
CA SER A 191 4.51 -18.60 -15.79
C SER A 191 3.68 -19.23 -16.91
N LEU A 192 2.40 -18.90 -16.99
CA LEU A 192 1.51 -19.39 -18.06
C LEU A 192 1.95 -18.91 -19.45
N THR A 193 2.34 -17.65 -19.57
CA THR A 193 2.83 -17.06 -20.84
C THR A 193 4.13 -17.76 -21.26
N THR A 194 5.10 -17.89 -20.36
CA THR A 194 6.37 -18.55 -20.65
C THR A 194 6.15 -20.01 -21.09
N PHE A 195 5.26 -20.70 -20.38
CA PHE A 195 4.93 -22.09 -20.73
C PHE A 195 4.25 -22.18 -22.11
N SER A 196 3.33 -21.27 -22.43
CA SER A 196 2.65 -21.21 -23.74
C SER A 196 3.67 -21.00 -24.87
N ILE A 197 4.58 -20.04 -24.71
CA ILE A 197 5.64 -19.79 -25.71
C ILE A 197 6.55 -21.01 -25.87
N ALA A 198 6.99 -21.62 -24.77
CA ALA A 198 7.82 -22.82 -24.83
C ALA A 198 7.12 -23.98 -25.53
N ASN A 199 5.82 -24.15 -25.28
CA ASN A 199 4.99 -25.16 -25.93
C ASN A 199 4.86 -24.91 -27.45
N ASP A 200 4.66 -23.64 -27.85
CA ASP A 200 4.56 -23.30 -29.28
C ASP A 200 5.91 -23.51 -29.99
N VAL A 201 7.02 -23.12 -29.39
CA VAL A 201 8.36 -23.39 -29.92
C VAL A 201 8.58 -24.90 -30.09
N ALA A 202 8.23 -25.71 -29.10
CA ALA A 202 8.35 -27.17 -29.21
C ALA A 202 7.53 -27.74 -30.37
N LYS A 203 6.32 -27.24 -30.63
CA LYS A 203 5.49 -27.64 -31.79
C LYS A 203 6.17 -27.30 -33.13
N TYR A 204 6.78 -26.12 -33.22
CA TYR A 204 7.51 -25.76 -34.45
C TYR A 204 8.66 -26.72 -34.74
N PHE A 205 9.42 -27.13 -33.74
CA PHE A 205 10.48 -28.14 -33.88
C PHE A 205 9.95 -29.54 -34.23
N ALA A 206 8.70 -29.84 -33.88
CA ALA A 206 8.08 -31.11 -34.27
C ALA A 206 7.53 -31.07 -35.70
N ILE A 207 6.82 -30.01 -36.06
CA ILE A 207 6.03 -29.92 -37.31
C ILE A 207 6.89 -29.52 -38.48
N ILE A 208 7.76 -28.51 -38.36
CA ILE A 208 8.54 -27.97 -39.48
C ILE A 208 9.48 -29.03 -40.09
N PRO A 209 10.30 -29.74 -39.32
CA PRO A 209 11.14 -30.80 -39.89
C PRO A 209 10.31 -31.88 -40.56
N ALA A 210 9.21 -32.35 -39.94
CA ALA A 210 8.38 -33.38 -40.49
C ALA A 210 7.70 -33.01 -41.83
N LEU A 211 7.32 -31.71 -42.01
CA LEU A 211 6.72 -31.23 -43.23
C LEU A 211 7.72 -31.00 -44.36
N PHE A 212 8.90 -30.49 -44.05
CA PHE A 212 9.83 -29.96 -45.04
C PHE A 212 11.07 -30.81 -45.28
N VAL A 213 11.30 -31.90 -44.53
CA VAL A 213 12.48 -32.76 -44.71
C VAL A 213 12.60 -33.34 -46.13
N GLY A 214 11.47 -33.56 -46.81
CA GLY A 214 11.44 -34.03 -48.19
C GLY A 214 11.99 -33.03 -49.20
N LEU A 215 11.83 -31.71 -48.92
CA LEU A 215 12.31 -30.62 -49.76
C LEU A 215 13.71 -30.17 -49.36
N TYR A 216 13.98 -30.19 -48.05
CA TYR A 216 15.22 -29.74 -47.42
C TYR A 216 15.79 -30.83 -46.47
N PRO A 217 16.58 -31.82 -47.01
CA PRO A 217 17.07 -32.96 -46.21
C PRO A 217 17.90 -32.56 -44.98
N GLY A 218 18.54 -31.40 -44.99
CA GLY A 218 19.24 -30.84 -43.82
C GLY A 218 18.38 -30.58 -42.59
N LEU A 219 17.06 -30.46 -42.75
CA LEU A 219 16.13 -30.30 -41.63
C LEU A 219 15.95 -31.58 -40.80
N SER A 220 16.44 -32.74 -41.32
CA SER A 220 16.45 -34.01 -40.56
C SER A 220 17.21 -33.86 -39.23
N ALA A 221 18.25 -33.02 -39.18
CA ALA A 221 19.01 -32.72 -37.97
C ALA A 221 18.17 -32.08 -36.86
N LEU A 222 17.05 -31.41 -37.22
CA LEU A 222 16.11 -30.79 -36.28
C LEU A 222 14.95 -31.72 -35.87
N ASN A 223 14.86 -32.92 -36.47
CA ASN A 223 13.82 -33.92 -36.11
C ASN A 223 14.19 -34.65 -34.82
N ILE A 224 14.31 -33.92 -33.74
CA ILE A 224 14.69 -34.42 -32.40
C ILE A 224 13.63 -35.43 -31.88
N MET A 225 12.38 -35.23 -32.24
CA MET A 225 11.26 -36.08 -31.78
C MET A 225 11.14 -37.39 -32.60
N GLY A 226 11.90 -37.58 -33.69
CA GLY A 226 11.90 -38.82 -34.49
C GLY A 226 10.55 -39.16 -35.12
N LEU A 227 9.74 -38.16 -35.47
CA LEU A 227 8.42 -38.36 -36.07
C LEU A 227 8.54 -38.78 -37.53
N HIS A 228 7.85 -39.87 -37.90
CA HIS A 228 8.07 -40.59 -39.17
C HIS A 228 7.22 -40.01 -40.32
N SER A 229 6.19 -39.21 -40.04
CA SER A 229 5.36 -38.62 -41.08
C SER A 229 4.79 -37.26 -40.68
N PRO A 230 4.49 -36.35 -41.64
CA PRO A 230 3.83 -35.09 -41.38
C PRO A 230 2.49 -35.24 -40.64
N GLN A 231 1.72 -36.27 -40.99
CA GLN A 231 0.42 -36.55 -40.34
C GLN A 231 0.57 -36.92 -38.87
N SER A 232 1.57 -37.76 -38.53
CA SER A 232 1.84 -38.09 -37.14
C SER A 232 2.33 -36.91 -36.34
N ALA A 233 3.11 -36.02 -36.93
CA ALA A 233 3.58 -34.80 -36.29
C ALA A 233 2.42 -33.82 -35.94
N VAL A 234 1.52 -33.58 -36.90
CA VAL A 234 0.35 -32.75 -36.68
C VAL A 234 -0.58 -33.36 -35.63
N LEU A 235 -0.88 -34.66 -35.73
CA LEU A 235 -1.75 -35.36 -34.78
C LEU A 235 -1.18 -35.30 -33.36
N SER A 236 0.13 -35.57 -33.20
CA SER A 236 0.81 -35.50 -31.91
C SER A 236 0.74 -34.09 -31.31
N ALA A 237 0.95 -33.06 -32.13
CA ALA A 237 0.87 -31.66 -31.67
C ALA A 237 -0.55 -31.29 -31.20
N ILE A 238 -1.60 -31.78 -31.89
CA ILE A 238 -3.00 -31.52 -31.51
C ILE A 238 -3.34 -32.22 -30.18
N ILE A 239 -3.01 -33.51 -30.06
CA ILE A 239 -3.27 -34.31 -28.84
C ILE A 239 -2.52 -33.69 -27.65
N TYR A 240 -1.24 -33.38 -27.83
CA TYR A 240 -0.41 -32.79 -26.78
C TYR A 240 -0.97 -31.42 -26.34
N ASN A 241 -1.40 -30.59 -27.28
CA ASN A 241 -2.01 -29.31 -26.97
C ASN A 241 -3.30 -29.44 -26.16
N ALA A 242 -4.16 -30.39 -26.51
CA ALA A 242 -5.38 -30.66 -25.77
C ALA A 242 -5.10 -31.11 -24.33
N LEU A 243 -4.13 -32.01 -24.13
CA LEU A 243 -3.74 -32.49 -22.81
C LEU A 243 -3.12 -31.38 -21.95
N ILE A 244 -2.29 -30.53 -22.55
CA ILE A 244 -1.67 -29.40 -21.85
C ILE A 244 -2.70 -28.37 -21.41
N ILE A 245 -3.67 -28.03 -22.26
CA ILE A 245 -4.73 -27.09 -21.88
C ILE A 245 -5.48 -27.61 -20.64
N ILE A 246 -5.84 -28.89 -20.63
CA ILE A 246 -6.51 -29.52 -19.47
C ILE A 246 -5.63 -29.44 -18.20
N ALA A 247 -4.31 -29.61 -18.32
CA ALA A 247 -3.39 -29.52 -17.20
C ALA A 247 -3.15 -28.05 -16.74
N LEU A 248 -3.18 -27.09 -17.65
CA LEU A 248 -2.96 -25.67 -17.35
C LEU A 248 -4.16 -25.00 -16.68
N ILE A 249 -5.40 -25.45 -16.95
CA ILE A 249 -6.59 -24.87 -16.33
C ILE A 249 -6.52 -24.91 -14.79
N PRO A 250 -6.28 -26.06 -14.14
CA PRO A 250 -6.12 -26.10 -12.68
C PRO A 250 -4.96 -25.22 -12.16
N LEU A 251 -3.86 -25.15 -12.90
CA LEU A 251 -2.71 -24.31 -12.53
C LEU A 251 -3.07 -22.83 -12.60
N ALA A 252 -3.82 -22.42 -13.64
CA ALA A 252 -4.28 -21.05 -13.80
C ALA A 252 -5.26 -20.64 -12.68
N LEU A 253 -6.20 -21.55 -12.33
CA LEU A 253 -7.18 -21.30 -11.28
C LEU A 253 -6.55 -21.28 -9.87
N LYS A 254 -5.61 -22.16 -9.59
CA LYS A 254 -4.93 -22.25 -8.29
C LYS A 254 -3.88 -21.18 -8.11
N GLY A 255 -3.28 -20.71 -9.20
CA GLY A 255 -2.16 -19.78 -9.20
C GLY A 255 -0.84 -20.39 -8.73
N VAL A 256 0.25 -19.71 -9.05
CA VAL A 256 1.60 -20.03 -8.56
C VAL A 256 1.81 -19.35 -7.22
N LYS A 257 2.20 -20.09 -6.18
CA LYS A 257 2.47 -19.50 -4.86
C LYS A 257 3.64 -18.53 -4.94
N TYR A 258 3.41 -17.31 -4.51
CA TYR A 258 4.49 -16.34 -4.30
C TYR A 258 5.39 -16.82 -3.16
N ARG A 259 6.68 -16.91 -3.42
CA ARG A 259 7.72 -17.12 -2.40
C ARG A 259 8.59 -15.87 -2.37
N GLU A 260 8.78 -15.34 -1.18
CA GLU A 260 9.74 -14.25 -0.99
C GLU A 260 11.14 -14.82 -1.20
N VAL A 261 11.85 -14.22 -2.14
CA VAL A 261 13.28 -14.45 -2.31
C VAL A 261 13.96 -13.21 -1.74
N SER A 262 14.73 -13.41 -0.67
CA SER A 262 15.60 -12.38 -0.07
C SER A 262 16.74 -12.03 -1.02
#